data_dfbc3b08e2f2407062bb67a5987bbdc0
#
_entry.id   dfbc3b08e2f2407062bb67a5987bbdc0
#
_cell.length_a   1.000
_cell.length_b   1.000
_cell.length_c   1.000
_cell.angle_alpha   90.00
_cell.angle_beta   90.00
_cell.angle_gamma   90.00
#
_symmetry.space_group_name_H-M   'P 1'
#
loop_
_entity.id
_entity.type
_entity.pdbx_description
1 polymer ?
#
loop_
_entity_poly.entity_id
_entity_poly.type
_entity_poly.pdbx_seq_one_letter_code
_entity_poly.pdbx_strand_id
1 'polypeptide(L)'
;MADYLSVVYDPKDKPYTDYPEKLANFLFKAFEMKVGMKILEPGCGRGEFLRAFKNLGMEASGLDISEETRKLLNEDEIDLSVCDVESETGLPFSDNYFDVIYSKSFLEHLNNPGAFLEEANRVLKPGGLFLCLVPDWESQYKIFYDDFTHKTPFTKVALSQILKINNFEKTKVYKFRQLPIVWKYPILNYFCAAISPFIPVRVENKFLRWSRELMLIGSAY
;
A
#
# COMPACT_ATOMS: atom_id res chain seq x y z
N MET A 1 -21.70 -3.84 -15.16
CA MET A 1 -21.30 -2.84 -14.12
C MET A 1 -19.92 -2.33 -14.52
N ALA A 2 -19.64 -1.03 -14.40
CA ALA A 2 -18.29 -0.52 -14.72
C ALA A 2 -17.30 -1.06 -13.70
N ASP A 3 -16.11 -1.44 -14.17
CA ASP A 3 -15.02 -1.88 -13.28
C ASP A 3 -14.44 -0.68 -12.51
N TYR A 4 -14.05 -0.89 -11.25
CA TYR A 4 -13.55 0.21 -10.42
C TYR A 4 -12.27 0.84 -10.98
N LEU A 5 -11.42 0.05 -11.64
CA LEU A 5 -10.20 0.58 -12.26
C LEU A 5 -10.50 1.59 -13.36
N SER A 6 -11.54 1.33 -14.18
CA SER A 6 -11.93 2.25 -15.23
C SER A 6 -12.56 3.55 -14.71
N VAL A 7 -13.12 3.55 -13.50
CA VAL A 7 -13.77 4.71 -12.90
C VAL A 7 -12.80 5.48 -11.98
N VAL A 8 -12.12 4.76 -11.08
CA VAL A 8 -11.27 5.40 -10.05
C VAL A 8 -9.85 5.67 -10.56
N TYR A 9 -9.36 4.85 -11.50
CA TYR A 9 -7.99 4.91 -12.01
C TYR A 9 -7.92 5.21 -13.52
N ASP A 10 -8.90 5.92 -14.08
CA ASP A 10 -8.83 6.39 -15.48
C ASP A 10 -7.53 7.18 -15.67
N PRO A 11 -6.68 6.83 -16.66
CA PRO A 11 -5.43 7.54 -16.94
C PRO A 11 -5.59 9.04 -17.24
N LYS A 12 -6.79 9.47 -17.65
CA LYS A 12 -7.09 10.91 -17.87
C LYS A 12 -7.13 11.69 -16.57
N ASP A 13 -7.69 11.08 -15.50
CA ASP A 13 -7.85 11.71 -14.20
C ASP A 13 -6.67 11.38 -13.27
N LYS A 14 -6.13 10.17 -13.38
CA LYS A 14 -4.95 9.69 -12.64
C LYS A 14 -3.85 9.23 -13.62
N PRO A 15 -3.10 10.14 -14.24
CA PRO A 15 -2.03 9.78 -15.18
C PRO A 15 -0.92 8.97 -14.48
N TYR A 16 -0.24 8.11 -15.26
CA TYR A 16 0.96 7.42 -14.82
C TYR A 16 2.04 8.43 -14.43
N THR A 17 2.79 8.11 -13.39
CA THR A 17 3.87 8.96 -12.86
C THR A 17 5.05 8.12 -12.44
N ASP A 18 6.20 8.75 -12.19
CA ASP A 18 7.40 8.09 -11.65
C ASP A 18 7.36 7.87 -10.12
N TYR A 19 6.23 8.21 -9.49
CA TYR A 19 6.08 8.09 -8.03
C TYR A 19 6.16 6.65 -7.52
N PRO A 20 5.53 5.63 -8.16
CA PRO A 20 5.66 4.24 -7.73
C PRO A 20 7.11 3.76 -7.73
N GLU A 21 7.89 4.07 -8.76
CA GLU A 21 9.31 3.73 -8.85
C GLU A 21 10.13 4.39 -7.73
N LYS A 22 9.89 5.68 -7.47
CA LYS A 22 10.56 6.42 -6.40
C LYS A 22 10.26 5.83 -5.03
N LEU A 23 8.98 5.49 -4.77
CA LEU A 23 8.59 4.92 -3.48
C LEU A 23 9.12 3.50 -3.32
N ALA A 24 8.98 2.64 -4.33
CA ALA A 24 9.51 1.29 -4.30
C ALA A 24 11.04 1.27 -4.04
N ASN A 25 11.79 2.13 -4.73
CA ASN A 25 13.25 2.26 -4.52
C ASN A 25 13.59 2.76 -3.10
N PHE A 26 12.81 3.70 -2.57
CA PHE A 26 12.98 4.15 -1.18
C PHE A 26 12.72 3.03 -0.19
N LEU A 27 11.60 2.30 -0.34
CA LEU A 27 11.23 1.20 0.55
C LEU A 27 12.19 0.01 0.43
N PHE A 28 12.60 -0.33 -0.78
CA PHE A 28 13.58 -1.40 -1.04
C PHE A 28 14.88 -1.18 -0.22
N LYS A 29 15.36 0.06 -0.19
CA LYS A 29 16.56 0.43 0.59
C LYS A 29 16.28 0.52 2.09
N ALA A 30 15.17 1.16 2.47
CA ALA A 30 14.83 1.43 3.88
C ALA A 30 14.53 0.15 4.67
N PHE A 31 14.00 -0.89 4.00
CA PHE A 31 13.66 -2.18 4.60
C PHE A 31 14.62 -3.30 4.17
N GLU A 32 15.78 -2.96 3.59
CA GLU A 32 16.85 -3.90 3.24
C GLU A 32 16.37 -5.07 2.37
N MET A 33 15.38 -4.82 1.48
CA MET A 33 14.89 -5.81 0.54
C MET A 33 16.02 -6.19 -0.44
N LYS A 34 15.96 -7.40 -1.02
CA LYS A 34 17.03 -7.93 -1.88
C LYS A 34 16.48 -8.40 -3.22
N VAL A 35 17.34 -8.37 -4.22
CA VAL A 35 17.10 -9.01 -5.53
C VAL A 35 16.79 -10.49 -5.33
N GLY A 36 15.82 -11.01 -6.05
CA GLY A 36 15.36 -12.40 -5.97
C GLY A 36 14.38 -12.68 -4.82
N MET A 37 14.09 -11.71 -3.94
CA MET A 37 13.01 -11.89 -2.96
C MET A 37 11.65 -11.93 -3.66
N LYS A 38 10.76 -12.80 -3.18
CA LYS A 38 9.38 -12.91 -3.63
C LYS A 38 8.52 -11.86 -2.91
N ILE A 39 7.86 -11.01 -3.69
CA ILE A 39 6.97 -9.97 -3.15
C ILE A 39 5.55 -10.13 -3.66
N LEU A 40 4.57 -10.01 -2.76
CA LEU A 40 3.15 -9.97 -3.06
C LEU A 40 2.60 -8.55 -2.87
N GLU A 41 1.86 -8.04 -3.86
CA GLU A 41 1.06 -6.83 -3.73
C GLU A 41 -0.44 -7.17 -3.82
N PRO A 42 -1.19 -7.19 -2.69
CA PRO A 42 -2.65 -7.28 -2.70
C PRO A 42 -3.26 -5.92 -3.08
N GLY A 43 -4.31 -5.94 -3.89
CA GLY A 43 -4.94 -4.75 -4.44
C GLY A 43 -4.02 -4.02 -5.42
N CYS A 44 -3.34 -4.76 -6.29
CA CYS A 44 -2.28 -4.20 -7.15
C CYS A 44 -2.79 -3.27 -8.27
N GLY A 45 -4.09 -3.27 -8.56
CA GLY A 45 -4.73 -2.37 -9.53
C GLY A 45 -4.03 -2.36 -10.89
N ARG A 46 -3.48 -1.21 -11.29
CA ARG A 46 -2.76 -1.07 -12.56
C ARG A 46 -1.35 -1.66 -12.58
N GLY A 47 -0.89 -2.23 -11.46
CA GLY A 47 0.41 -2.90 -11.34
C GLY A 47 1.64 -1.97 -11.35
N GLU A 48 1.47 -0.68 -11.06
CA GLU A 48 2.56 0.28 -11.12
C GLU A 48 3.68 -0.04 -10.10
N PHE A 49 3.32 -0.47 -8.89
CA PHE A 49 4.30 -0.90 -7.88
C PHE A 49 4.86 -2.28 -8.16
N LEU A 50 4.06 -3.21 -8.69
CA LEU A 50 4.58 -4.52 -9.13
C LEU A 50 5.69 -4.36 -10.15
N ARG A 51 5.48 -3.53 -11.20
CA ARG A 51 6.52 -3.21 -12.18
C ARG A 51 7.74 -2.57 -11.53
N ALA A 52 7.52 -1.65 -10.59
CA ALA A 52 8.62 -0.99 -9.90
C ALA A 52 9.46 -1.96 -9.07
N PHE A 53 8.86 -2.90 -8.34
CA PHE A 53 9.60 -3.93 -7.59
C PHE A 53 10.24 -4.96 -8.51
N LYS A 54 9.58 -5.37 -9.61
CA LYS A 54 10.17 -6.23 -10.64
C LYS A 54 11.42 -5.60 -11.24
N ASN A 55 11.39 -4.29 -11.55
CA ASN A 55 12.54 -3.55 -12.07
C ASN A 55 13.70 -3.45 -11.05
N LEU A 56 13.41 -3.60 -9.75
CA LEU A 56 14.43 -3.72 -8.70
C LEU A 56 14.96 -5.16 -8.53
N GLY A 57 14.52 -6.08 -9.39
CA GLY A 57 14.96 -7.47 -9.41
C GLY A 57 14.23 -8.39 -8.42
N MET A 58 13.06 -8.01 -7.93
CA MET A 58 12.22 -8.88 -7.10
C MET A 58 11.32 -9.76 -7.97
N GLU A 59 10.93 -10.93 -7.45
CA GLU A 59 9.92 -11.80 -8.06
C GLU A 59 8.53 -11.30 -7.62
N ALA A 60 7.88 -10.51 -8.48
CA ALA A 60 6.64 -9.82 -8.14
C ALA A 60 5.41 -10.65 -8.50
N SER A 61 4.52 -10.82 -7.53
CA SER A 61 3.17 -11.40 -7.69
C SER A 61 2.11 -10.41 -7.24
N GLY A 62 0.98 -10.38 -7.94
CA GLY A 62 -0.15 -9.48 -7.66
C GLY A 62 -1.44 -10.21 -7.31
N LEU A 63 -2.26 -9.56 -6.49
CA LEU A 63 -3.64 -9.92 -6.26
C LEU A 63 -4.53 -8.72 -6.55
N ASP A 64 -5.65 -8.94 -7.22
CA ASP A 64 -6.70 -7.93 -7.38
C ASP A 64 -8.06 -8.61 -7.58
N ILE A 65 -9.13 -7.90 -7.28
CA ILE A 65 -10.49 -8.37 -7.54
C ILE A 65 -10.92 -8.13 -9.00
N SER A 66 -10.24 -7.22 -9.70
CA SER A 66 -10.58 -6.77 -11.04
C SER A 66 -9.94 -7.63 -12.13
N GLU A 67 -10.75 -8.15 -13.05
CA GLU A 67 -10.26 -8.79 -14.29
C GLU A 67 -9.56 -7.81 -15.25
N GLU A 68 -9.83 -6.50 -15.12
CA GLU A 68 -9.13 -5.50 -15.94
C GLU A 68 -7.63 -5.44 -15.58
N THR A 69 -7.25 -5.71 -14.32
CA THR A 69 -5.85 -5.83 -13.89
C THR A 69 -5.10 -6.85 -14.74
N ARG A 70 -5.73 -7.99 -15.07
CA ARG A 70 -5.12 -9.04 -15.90
C ARG A 70 -4.78 -8.52 -17.30
N LYS A 71 -5.67 -7.70 -17.89
CA LYS A 71 -5.42 -7.11 -19.22
C LYS A 71 -4.27 -6.11 -19.17
N LEU A 72 -4.18 -5.32 -18.09
CA LEU A 72 -3.15 -4.31 -17.92
C LEU A 72 -1.75 -4.91 -17.67
N LEU A 73 -1.68 -6.12 -17.10
CA LEU A 73 -0.43 -6.81 -16.73
C LEU A 73 -0.04 -7.96 -17.66
N ASN A 74 -0.83 -8.21 -18.71
CA ASN A 74 -0.67 -9.38 -19.59
C ASN A 74 0.72 -9.47 -20.26
N GLU A 75 1.36 -8.34 -20.52
CA GLU A 75 2.67 -8.29 -21.17
C GLU A 75 3.85 -8.22 -20.19
N ASP A 76 3.57 -8.10 -18.88
CA ASP A 76 4.62 -7.81 -17.90
C ASP A 76 5.30 -9.06 -17.30
N GLU A 77 4.83 -10.28 -17.65
CA GLU A 77 5.33 -11.53 -17.03
C GLU A 77 5.29 -11.45 -15.50
N ILE A 78 4.20 -10.88 -14.94
CA ILE A 78 3.95 -10.80 -13.52
C ILE A 78 2.90 -11.87 -13.18
N ASP A 79 3.17 -12.65 -12.13
CA ASP A 79 2.22 -13.63 -11.62
C ASP A 79 1.04 -12.91 -10.98
N LEU A 80 -0.15 -13.01 -11.59
CA LEU A 80 -1.38 -12.35 -11.15
C LEU A 80 -2.46 -13.35 -10.84
N SER A 81 -2.97 -13.30 -9.62
CA SER A 81 -4.20 -13.98 -9.21
C SER A 81 -5.35 -12.98 -9.10
N VAL A 82 -6.44 -13.24 -9.82
CA VAL A 82 -7.68 -12.46 -9.67
C VAL A 82 -8.57 -13.16 -8.67
N CYS A 83 -8.73 -12.56 -7.50
CA CYS A 83 -9.55 -13.11 -6.41
C CYS A 83 -10.02 -12.01 -5.44
N ASP A 84 -11.13 -12.28 -4.78
CA ASP A 84 -11.57 -11.51 -3.62
C ASP A 84 -10.85 -12.03 -2.38
N VAL A 85 -10.01 -11.17 -1.77
CA VAL A 85 -9.25 -11.53 -0.56
C VAL A 85 -10.13 -11.68 0.69
N GLU A 86 -11.38 -11.23 0.65
CA GLU A 86 -12.38 -11.43 1.70
C GLU A 86 -13.23 -12.69 1.48
N SER A 87 -12.94 -13.49 0.44
CA SER A 87 -13.61 -14.76 0.21
C SER A 87 -13.20 -15.82 1.24
N GLU A 88 -14.09 -16.78 1.49
CA GLU A 88 -13.84 -17.87 2.45
C GLU A 88 -12.74 -18.84 2.01
N THR A 89 -12.27 -18.78 0.77
CA THR A 89 -11.25 -19.68 0.22
C THR A 89 -9.82 -19.33 0.60
N GLY A 90 -9.61 -18.17 1.24
CA GLY A 90 -8.27 -17.66 1.57
C GLY A 90 -7.45 -17.22 0.35
N LEU A 91 -6.18 -16.86 0.58
CA LEU A 91 -5.27 -16.47 -0.49
C LEU A 91 -4.77 -17.68 -1.28
N PRO A 92 -4.71 -17.63 -2.63
CA PRO A 92 -4.36 -18.76 -3.50
C PRO A 92 -2.85 -19.05 -3.53
N PHE A 93 -2.19 -19.01 -2.39
CA PHE A 93 -0.76 -19.23 -2.24
C PHE A 93 -0.47 -20.23 -1.11
N SER A 94 0.65 -20.93 -1.24
CA SER A 94 1.13 -21.84 -0.19
C SER A 94 1.59 -21.08 1.04
N ASP A 95 1.57 -21.74 2.19
CA ASP A 95 2.18 -21.23 3.42
C ASP A 95 3.66 -20.91 3.21
N ASN A 96 4.14 -19.85 3.86
CA ASN A 96 5.55 -19.48 3.88
C ASN A 96 6.17 -19.28 2.47
N TYR A 97 5.43 -18.68 1.58
CA TYR A 97 5.86 -18.53 0.18
C TYR A 97 6.57 -17.20 -0.11
N PHE A 98 6.09 -16.08 0.47
CA PHE A 98 6.61 -14.75 0.20
C PHE A 98 7.66 -14.28 1.21
N ASP A 99 8.66 -13.56 0.75
CA ASP A 99 9.63 -12.88 1.60
C ASP A 99 9.09 -11.52 2.06
N VAL A 100 8.25 -10.88 1.21
CA VAL A 100 7.67 -9.56 1.46
C VAL A 100 6.21 -9.55 1.02
N ILE A 101 5.34 -8.95 1.82
CA ILE A 101 4.01 -8.50 1.41
C ILE A 101 3.99 -6.98 1.49
N TYR A 102 3.73 -6.33 0.36
CA TYR A 102 3.60 -4.88 0.24
C TYR A 102 2.16 -4.50 -0.05
N SER A 103 1.53 -3.76 0.86
CA SER A 103 0.14 -3.35 0.76
C SER A 103 0.03 -1.83 0.85
N LYS A 104 -0.43 -1.18 -0.20
CA LYS A 104 -0.60 0.28 -0.20
C LYS A 104 -2.00 0.67 -0.65
N SER A 105 -2.67 1.47 0.18
CA SER A 105 -4.04 1.92 -0.08
C SER A 105 -4.96 0.72 -0.42
N PHE A 106 -4.99 -0.25 0.49
CA PHE A 106 -5.72 -1.50 0.33
C PHE A 106 -6.48 -1.90 1.61
N LEU A 107 -5.83 -1.93 2.78
CA LEU A 107 -6.47 -2.37 4.03
C LEU A 107 -7.69 -1.52 4.41
N GLU A 108 -7.67 -0.23 4.07
CA GLU A 108 -8.79 0.69 4.31
C GLU A 108 -10.05 0.35 3.52
N HIS A 109 -9.93 -0.46 2.45
CA HIS A 109 -11.05 -0.89 1.61
C HIS A 109 -11.71 -2.19 2.10
N LEU A 110 -11.08 -2.91 3.03
CA LEU A 110 -11.59 -4.19 3.53
C LEU A 110 -12.66 -3.99 4.62
N ASN A 111 -13.68 -4.85 4.60
CA ASN A 111 -14.66 -4.95 5.68
C ASN A 111 -14.05 -5.66 6.90
N ASN A 112 -13.21 -6.66 6.66
CA ASN A 112 -12.52 -7.43 7.69
C ASN A 112 -11.01 -7.52 7.41
N PRO A 113 -10.26 -6.43 7.66
CA PRO A 113 -8.80 -6.46 7.47
C PRO A 113 -8.08 -7.49 8.35
N GLY A 114 -8.70 -7.93 9.47
CA GLY A 114 -8.13 -8.98 10.32
C GLY A 114 -8.03 -10.32 9.61
N ALA A 115 -9.09 -10.75 8.92
CA ALA A 115 -9.08 -12.01 8.17
C ALA A 115 -8.02 -12.00 7.05
N PHE A 116 -7.88 -10.88 6.33
CA PHE A 116 -6.80 -10.73 5.36
C PHE A 116 -5.41 -10.82 6.02
N LEU A 117 -5.21 -10.18 7.18
CA LEU A 117 -3.93 -10.19 7.87
C LEU A 117 -3.55 -11.58 8.41
N GLU A 118 -4.52 -12.40 8.80
CA GLU A 118 -4.32 -13.80 9.17
C GLU A 118 -3.76 -14.58 7.96
N GLU A 119 -4.37 -14.45 6.80
CA GLU A 119 -3.92 -15.09 5.56
C GLU A 119 -2.56 -14.52 5.09
N ALA A 120 -2.34 -13.21 5.21
CA ALA A 120 -1.06 -12.59 4.91
C ALA A 120 0.06 -13.17 5.79
N ASN A 121 -0.21 -13.39 7.09
CA ASN A 121 0.74 -14.04 7.99
C ASN A 121 1.01 -15.48 7.58
N ARG A 122 -0.01 -16.24 7.14
CA ARG A 122 0.13 -17.64 6.67
C ARG A 122 1.04 -17.75 5.46
N VAL A 123 0.85 -16.89 4.45
CA VAL A 123 1.62 -16.97 3.18
C VAL A 123 2.99 -16.31 3.28
N LEU A 124 3.24 -15.50 4.30
CA LEU A 124 4.53 -14.88 4.57
C LEU A 124 5.49 -15.89 5.21
N LYS A 125 6.75 -15.91 4.78
CA LYS A 125 7.79 -16.74 5.40
C LYS A 125 8.03 -16.32 6.85
N PRO A 126 8.43 -17.24 7.73
CA PRO A 126 8.91 -16.87 9.07
C PRO A 126 10.01 -15.82 8.99
N GLY A 127 9.80 -14.66 9.66
CA GLY A 127 10.70 -13.52 9.59
C GLY A 127 10.64 -12.73 8.27
N GLY A 128 9.65 -13.00 7.42
CA GLY A 128 9.34 -12.19 6.24
C GLY A 128 8.75 -10.84 6.62
N LEU A 129 8.79 -9.88 5.71
CA LEU A 129 8.36 -8.49 5.95
C LEU A 129 6.91 -8.28 5.48
N PHE A 130 6.02 -7.92 6.40
CA PHE A 130 4.75 -7.27 6.06
C PHE A 130 4.93 -5.75 6.11
N LEU A 131 4.65 -5.08 5.00
CA LEU A 131 4.79 -3.62 4.86
C LEU A 131 3.50 -3.03 4.30
N CYS A 132 2.81 -2.20 5.08
CA CYS A 132 1.59 -1.55 4.63
C CYS A 132 1.66 -0.02 4.72
N LEU A 133 0.97 0.64 3.80
CA LEU A 133 0.73 2.08 3.81
C LEU A 133 -0.78 2.33 3.72
N VAL A 134 -1.35 2.94 4.75
CA VAL A 134 -2.78 3.30 4.82
C VAL A 134 -2.95 4.79 5.14
N PRO A 135 -4.06 5.44 4.74
CA PRO A 135 -4.34 6.82 5.14
C PRO A 135 -4.34 6.99 6.66
N ASP A 136 -3.62 8.00 7.16
CA ASP A 136 -3.69 8.35 8.57
C ASP A 136 -5.02 9.06 8.86
N TRP A 137 -5.92 8.38 9.56
CA TRP A 137 -7.23 8.93 9.93
C TRP A 137 -7.14 10.31 10.60
N GLU A 138 -6.19 10.51 11.49
CA GLU A 138 -6.06 11.77 12.21
C GLU A 138 -5.78 12.97 11.29
N SER A 139 -5.08 12.77 10.18
CA SER A 139 -4.80 13.82 9.20
C SER A 139 -5.83 13.94 8.09
N GLN A 140 -6.61 12.88 7.83
CA GLN A 140 -7.47 12.78 6.66
C GLN A 140 -8.96 12.57 6.97
N TYR A 141 -9.41 12.59 8.24
CA TYR A 141 -10.79 12.26 8.63
C TYR A 141 -11.87 13.07 7.89
N LYS A 142 -11.56 14.30 7.45
CA LYS A 142 -12.51 15.17 6.72
C LYS A 142 -12.71 14.77 5.25
N ILE A 143 -11.83 13.95 4.70
CA ILE A 143 -11.82 13.54 3.28
C ILE A 143 -11.72 12.04 3.11
N PHE A 144 -11.62 11.27 4.19
CA PHE A 144 -11.45 9.82 4.13
C PHE A 144 -12.56 9.15 3.34
N TYR A 145 -13.81 9.55 3.58
CA TYR A 145 -14.98 9.03 2.87
C TYR A 145 -15.32 9.81 1.59
N ASP A 146 -14.44 10.70 1.08
CA ASP A 146 -14.56 11.22 -0.29
C ASP A 146 -14.28 10.08 -1.31
N ASP A 147 -13.53 9.05 -0.91
CA ASP A 147 -13.52 7.74 -1.59
C ASP A 147 -14.58 6.83 -0.93
N PHE A 148 -15.66 6.56 -1.66
CA PHE A 148 -16.80 5.79 -1.12
C PHE A 148 -16.45 4.32 -0.84
N THR A 149 -15.34 3.81 -1.38
CA THR A 149 -14.87 2.44 -1.17
C THR A 149 -14.09 2.27 0.14
N HIS A 150 -13.72 3.36 0.81
CA HIS A 150 -13.10 3.31 2.12
C HIS A 150 -14.09 2.84 3.19
N LYS A 151 -13.69 1.85 3.98
CA LYS A 151 -14.50 1.21 5.01
C LYS A 151 -13.86 1.29 6.39
N THR A 152 -12.58 0.97 6.50
CA THR A 152 -11.87 0.84 7.77
C THR A 152 -10.83 1.96 7.95
N PRO A 153 -11.10 2.97 8.79
CA PRO A 153 -10.13 4.01 9.11
C PRO A 153 -9.08 3.51 10.09
N PHE A 154 -7.81 3.87 9.85
CA PHE A 154 -6.70 3.50 10.73
C PHE A 154 -6.09 4.71 11.42
N THR A 155 -5.96 4.63 12.75
CA THR A 155 -5.01 5.42 13.53
C THR A 155 -3.71 4.64 13.72
N LYS A 156 -2.64 5.33 14.12
CA LYS A 156 -1.38 4.67 14.45
C LYS A 156 -1.56 3.54 15.48
N VAL A 157 -2.40 3.77 16.49
CA VAL A 157 -2.68 2.78 17.54
C VAL A 157 -3.45 1.59 16.98
N ALA A 158 -4.53 1.85 16.24
CA ALA A 158 -5.37 0.79 15.67
C ALA A 158 -4.58 -0.11 14.71
N LEU A 159 -3.77 0.49 13.81
CA LEU A 159 -2.92 -0.28 12.90
C LEU A 159 -1.90 -1.14 13.65
N SER A 160 -1.27 -0.61 14.71
CA SER A 160 -0.34 -1.40 15.53
C SER A 160 -1.03 -2.54 16.27
N GLN A 161 -2.25 -2.32 16.76
CA GLN A 161 -3.00 -3.34 17.47
C GLN A 161 -3.45 -4.47 16.55
N ILE A 162 -4.02 -4.16 15.38
CA ILE A 162 -4.50 -5.18 14.46
C ILE A 162 -3.36 -6.07 13.93
N LEU A 163 -2.18 -5.50 13.66
CA LEU A 163 -1.01 -6.29 13.29
C LEU A 163 -0.60 -7.27 14.41
N LYS A 164 -0.54 -6.81 15.65
CA LYS A 164 -0.19 -7.67 16.81
C LYS A 164 -1.23 -8.75 17.08
N ILE A 165 -2.52 -8.42 16.95
CA ILE A 165 -3.63 -9.40 17.12
C ILE A 165 -3.50 -10.54 16.10
N ASN A 166 -3.01 -10.24 14.89
CA ASN A 166 -2.77 -11.22 13.83
C ASN A 166 -1.34 -11.81 13.85
N ASN A 167 -0.72 -11.87 15.03
CA ASN A 167 0.55 -12.54 15.30
C ASN A 167 1.78 -11.97 14.59
N PHE A 168 1.71 -10.72 14.09
CA PHE A 168 2.90 -10.05 13.57
C PHE A 168 3.78 -9.55 14.72
N GLU A 169 5.03 -9.92 14.69
CA GLU A 169 6.04 -9.50 15.66
C GLU A 169 6.75 -8.21 15.23
N LYS A 170 7.58 -7.65 16.11
CA LYS A 170 8.43 -6.46 15.85
C LYS A 170 7.71 -5.31 15.15
N THR A 171 6.41 -5.18 15.41
CA THR A 171 5.52 -4.20 14.76
C THR A 171 6.00 -2.76 15.02
N LYS A 172 6.18 -1.99 13.95
CA LYS A 172 6.47 -0.56 13.98
C LYS A 172 5.47 0.19 13.12
N VAL A 173 4.86 1.25 13.65
CA VAL A 173 3.94 2.12 12.90
C VAL A 173 4.34 3.57 13.11
N TYR A 174 4.48 4.31 12.02
CA TYR A 174 4.80 5.73 12.07
C TYR A 174 4.12 6.52 10.95
N LYS A 175 3.98 7.84 11.15
CA LYS A 175 3.41 8.75 10.15
C LYS A 175 4.42 8.98 9.03
N PHE A 176 3.95 8.95 7.79
CA PHE A 176 4.77 9.02 6.60
C PHE A 176 4.20 10.04 5.60
N ARG A 177 5.03 10.91 5.06
CA ARG A 177 4.67 11.82 3.97
C ARG A 177 5.05 11.25 2.62
N GLN A 178 4.11 11.30 1.69
CA GLN A 178 4.30 10.79 0.33
C GLN A 178 5.15 11.72 -0.58
N LEU A 179 5.96 12.61 0.01
CA LEU A 179 6.81 13.57 -0.71
C LEU A 179 8.25 13.04 -0.83
N PRO A 180 8.73 12.68 -2.03
CA PRO A 180 10.09 12.15 -2.21
C PRO A 180 11.20 13.09 -1.73
N ILE A 181 10.99 14.41 -1.81
CA ILE A 181 11.95 15.40 -1.29
C ILE A 181 12.15 15.27 0.23
N VAL A 182 11.11 14.88 0.97
CA VAL A 182 11.18 14.70 2.42
C VAL A 182 11.93 13.42 2.79
N TRP A 183 11.89 12.41 1.94
CA TRP A 183 12.67 11.17 2.16
C TRP A 183 14.16 11.43 2.00
N LYS A 184 14.54 12.30 1.05
CA LYS A 184 15.91 12.71 0.82
C LYS A 184 16.42 13.69 1.88
N TYR A 185 15.56 14.59 2.34
CA TYR A 185 15.88 15.64 3.33
C TYR A 185 14.87 15.61 4.49
N PRO A 186 15.04 14.73 5.49
CA PRO A 186 14.06 14.52 6.57
C PRO A 186 13.70 15.77 7.38
N ILE A 187 14.61 16.76 7.45
CA ILE A 187 14.37 18.04 8.12
C ILE A 187 13.14 18.78 7.56
N LEU A 188 12.81 18.56 6.27
CA LEU A 188 11.63 19.16 5.63
C LEU A 188 10.31 18.66 6.22
N ASN A 189 10.30 17.55 6.98
CA ASN A 189 9.11 17.11 7.72
C ASN A 189 8.64 18.17 8.71
N TYR A 190 9.55 18.85 9.38
CA TYR A 190 9.22 19.91 10.34
C TYR A 190 8.61 21.12 9.64
N PHE A 191 9.14 21.49 8.47
CA PHE A 191 8.56 22.54 7.65
C PHE A 191 7.16 22.17 7.16
N CYS A 192 6.97 20.98 6.60
CA CYS A 192 5.65 20.49 6.20
C CYS A 192 4.66 20.45 7.37
N ALA A 193 5.11 20.05 8.56
CA ALA A 193 4.27 20.05 9.77
C ALA A 193 3.85 21.47 10.17
N ALA A 194 4.74 22.44 10.09
CA ALA A 194 4.47 23.84 10.42
C ALA A 194 3.45 24.48 9.47
N ILE A 195 3.51 24.18 8.17
CA ILE A 195 2.58 24.76 7.17
C ILE A 195 1.26 23.99 7.07
N SER A 196 1.24 22.71 7.47
CA SER A 196 0.08 21.81 7.34
C SER A 196 -1.25 22.39 7.87
N PRO A 197 -1.32 23.08 9.03
CA PRO A 197 -2.56 23.66 9.55
C PRO A 197 -3.16 24.74 8.64
N PHE A 198 -2.34 25.38 7.81
CA PHE A 198 -2.74 26.47 6.93
C PHE A 198 -3.14 25.99 5.53
N ILE A 199 -2.92 24.70 5.22
CA ILE A 199 -3.26 24.14 3.91
C ILE A 199 -4.73 23.71 3.92
N PRO A 200 -5.55 24.16 2.94
CA PRO A 200 -6.94 23.72 2.81
C PRO A 200 -7.06 22.20 2.73
N VAL A 201 -8.16 21.67 3.25
CA VAL A 201 -8.41 20.20 3.27
C VAL A 201 -8.47 19.61 1.87
N ARG A 202 -9.13 20.32 0.94
CA ARG A 202 -9.23 19.93 -0.47
C ARG A 202 -8.38 20.88 -1.30
N VAL A 203 -7.13 20.51 -1.51
CA VAL A 203 -6.18 21.26 -2.33
C VAL A 203 -5.72 20.39 -3.51
N GLU A 204 -5.79 20.94 -4.72
CA GLU A 204 -5.44 20.20 -5.95
C GLU A 204 -3.93 20.03 -6.10
N ASN A 205 -3.15 21.01 -5.67
CA ASN A 205 -1.70 20.95 -5.77
C ASN A 205 -1.13 19.79 -4.95
N LYS A 206 -0.55 18.79 -5.63
CA LYS A 206 -0.03 17.55 -5.00
C LYS A 206 1.02 17.81 -3.92
N PHE A 207 1.89 18.81 -4.08
CA PHE A 207 2.91 19.13 -3.08
C PHE A 207 2.27 19.62 -1.78
N LEU A 208 1.34 20.56 -1.86
CA LEU A 208 0.61 21.04 -0.69
C LEU A 208 -0.23 19.94 -0.05
N ARG A 209 -0.96 19.19 -0.87
CA ARG A 209 -1.76 18.05 -0.41
C ARG A 209 -0.92 17.07 0.38
N TRP A 210 0.18 16.57 -0.17
CA TRP A 210 1.07 15.61 0.47
C TRP A 210 1.92 16.20 1.61
N SER A 211 2.02 17.54 1.70
CA SER A 211 2.58 18.20 2.90
C SER A 211 1.62 18.10 4.09
N ARG A 212 0.31 18.02 3.83
CA ARG A 212 -0.76 17.94 4.84
C ARG A 212 -1.20 16.51 5.11
N GLU A 213 -1.50 15.74 4.06
CA GLU A 213 -2.00 14.37 4.17
C GLU A 213 -0.87 13.41 4.53
N LEU A 214 -1.10 12.62 5.55
CA LEU A 214 -0.15 11.62 6.02
C LEU A 214 -0.68 10.22 5.70
N MET A 215 0.24 9.31 5.41
CA MET A 215 0.00 7.89 5.52
C MET A 215 0.53 7.36 6.84
N LEU A 216 0.01 6.26 7.29
CA LEU A 216 0.67 5.41 8.27
C LEU A 216 1.46 4.35 7.50
N ILE A 217 2.74 4.21 7.80
CA ILE A 217 3.52 3.07 7.36
C ILE A 217 3.63 2.10 8.54
N GLY A 218 3.15 0.89 8.32
CA GLY A 218 3.25 -0.22 9.24
C GLY A 218 4.20 -1.27 8.71
N SER A 219 5.18 -1.70 9.53
CA SER A 219 6.06 -2.82 9.23
C SER A 219 6.05 -3.82 10.37
N ALA A 220 6.05 -5.10 10.03
CA ALA A 220 6.03 -6.19 10.99
C ALA A 220 6.67 -7.45 10.39
N TYR A 221 7.02 -8.41 11.23
CA TYR A 221 7.69 -9.65 10.83
C TYR A 221 7.01 -10.85 11.48
#